data_ea55003a2e529d9fb5b8639b5a34a90e
#
_entry.id   ea55003a2e529d9fb5b8639b5a34a90e
#
_cell.length_a   1.000
_cell.length_b   1.000
_cell.length_c   1.000
_cell.angle_alpha   90.00
_cell.angle_beta   90.00
_cell.angle_gamma   90.00
#
_symmetry.space_group_name_H-M   'P 1'
#
loop_
_entity.id
_entity.type
_entity.pdbx_description
1 polymer ?
#
loop_
_entity_poly.entity_id
_entity_poly.type
_entity_poly.pdbx_seq_one_letter_code
_entity_poly.pdbx_strand_id
1 'polypeptide(L)'
;MSEKLAYHANCWGPLGGHPVGVTSVKDLFYVTFGDMRRAFADIAAAGYQAVEVFDGNLLEHAGDIGQFRRLLSDHGLSLLSVYSGGNFIYPDILDDEFWRIEKAAALAAEAGAVHLVVGGGAKRAGGVRDGDYERLGAALDRVADVAAKHGLSAHYHPHLTTMAETPDEIRHVFAHTRIGFCPDTAHLAAAGGDPAALIEEHYDRVTYVHLKGWQRDPFAFTPIDRGDLDLRPTLEVLDARGFDGWIAVELDFWPDPLDGARASRAWLQQHSKVS
;
A
#
# COMPACT_ATOMS: atom_id res chain seq x y z
N MET A 1 -17.72 -16.35 6.75
CA MET A 1 -16.38 -15.80 7.04
C MET A 1 -16.46 -14.30 6.87
N SER A 2 -15.85 -13.49 7.72
CA SER A 2 -15.88 -12.04 7.55
C SER A 2 -14.99 -11.67 6.37
N GLU A 3 -15.49 -10.84 5.46
CA GLU A 3 -14.69 -10.33 4.34
C GLU A 3 -13.50 -9.52 4.85
N LYS A 4 -12.30 -9.88 4.40
CA LYS A 4 -11.06 -9.16 4.73
C LYS A 4 -10.76 -8.11 3.65
N LEU A 5 -11.67 -7.13 3.50
CA LEU A 5 -11.57 -6.04 2.54
C LEU A 5 -11.33 -4.71 3.25
N ALA A 6 -10.36 -3.98 2.75
CA ALA A 6 -10.02 -2.64 3.19
C ALA A 6 -9.98 -1.66 2.00
N TYR A 7 -9.89 -0.38 2.30
CA TYR A 7 -9.69 0.67 1.32
C TYR A 7 -8.60 1.63 1.80
N HIS A 8 -7.71 2.04 0.88
CA HIS A 8 -6.73 3.07 1.20
C HIS A 8 -7.38 4.44 1.10
N ALA A 9 -7.28 5.23 2.17
CA ALA A 9 -7.96 6.53 2.28
C ALA A 9 -7.32 7.66 1.45
N ASN A 10 -6.35 7.38 0.58
CA ASN A 10 -5.59 8.38 -0.16
C ASN A 10 -6.41 9.14 -1.21
N CYS A 11 -7.50 8.56 -1.74
CA CYS A 11 -8.31 9.16 -2.80
C CYS A 11 -9.12 10.39 -2.38
N TRP A 12 -9.30 10.64 -1.07
CA TRP A 12 -10.11 11.74 -0.54
C TRP A 12 -9.38 13.08 -0.43
N GLY A 13 -8.22 13.22 -1.05
CA GLY A 13 -7.49 14.47 -1.09
C GLY A 13 -6.30 14.43 -2.03
N PRO A 14 -5.70 15.57 -2.33
CA PRO A 14 -4.52 15.61 -3.17
C PRO A 14 -3.33 14.95 -2.48
N LEU A 15 -2.63 14.12 -3.22
CA LEU A 15 -1.37 13.50 -2.83
C LEU A 15 -0.22 14.41 -3.31
N GLY A 16 0.29 15.27 -2.45
CA GLY A 16 1.36 16.20 -2.82
C GLY A 16 1.04 17.09 -4.03
N GLY A 17 -0.26 17.31 -4.34
CA GLY A 17 -0.69 18.17 -5.43
C GLY A 17 -0.70 17.53 -6.82
N HIS A 18 -0.47 16.22 -6.95
CA HIS A 18 -0.49 15.52 -8.23
C HIS A 18 -1.56 14.42 -8.27
N PRO A 19 -2.37 14.30 -9.36
CA PRO A 19 -3.45 13.32 -9.45
C PRO A 19 -2.98 11.86 -9.58
N VAL A 20 -1.68 11.61 -9.73
CA VAL A 20 -1.08 10.26 -9.87
C VAL A 20 -0.28 9.89 -8.61
N GLY A 21 -0.80 10.24 -7.44
CA GLY A 21 -0.27 9.74 -6.19
C GLY A 21 1.18 10.11 -5.94
N VAL A 22 1.44 11.29 -5.40
CA VAL A 22 2.77 11.65 -4.95
C VAL A 22 2.70 12.18 -3.54
N THR A 23 3.61 11.73 -2.79
CA THR A 23 3.88 12.07 -1.42
C THR A 23 4.49 13.43 -1.27
N SER A 24 4.20 14.08 -0.17
CA SER A 24 5.00 15.20 0.29
C SER A 24 6.32 14.69 0.85
N VAL A 25 7.41 14.89 0.16
CA VAL A 25 8.76 14.69 0.71
C VAL A 25 9.18 15.81 1.64
N LYS A 26 8.39 16.89 1.70
CA LYS A 26 8.69 18.09 2.49
C LYS A 26 8.89 17.79 3.97
N ASP A 27 8.06 16.92 4.52
CA ASP A 27 8.07 16.57 5.94
C ASP A 27 8.54 15.12 6.18
N LEU A 28 9.09 14.48 5.15
CA LEU A 28 9.55 13.09 5.14
C LEU A 28 8.43 12.05 5.39
N PHE A 29 7.16 12.46 5.42
CA PHE A 29 6.00 11.58 5.58
C PHE A 29 5.14 11.59 4.32
N TYR A 30 4.44 10.48 4.10
CA TYR A 30 3.39 10.43 3.10
C TYR A 30 2.12 11.05 3.69
N VAL A 31 1.44 11.92 2.98
CA VAL A 31 0.25 12.63 3.47
C VAL A 31 -0.78 12.79 2.37
N THR A 32 -2.03 12.50 2.69
CA THR A 32 -3.20 12.95 1.94
C THR A 32 -3.74 14.22 2.57
N PHE A 33 -3.79 15.30 1.82
CA PHE A 33 -4.30 16.61 2.28
C PHE A 33 -5.83 16.70 2.11
N GLY A 34 -6.56 15.77 2.70
CA GLY A 34 -8.01 15.70 2.59
C GLY A 34 -8.70 15.59 3.94
N ASP A 35 -10.01 15.59 3.91
CA ASP A 35 -10.81 15.36 5.12
C ASP A 35 -10.92 13.87 5.41
N MET A 36 -10.10 13.37 6.33
CA MET A 36 -10.10 11.96 6.73
C MET A 36 -11.41 11.53 7.41
N ARG A 37 -12.15 12.44 8.05
CA ARG A 37 -13.48 12.10 8.60
C ARG A 37 -14.46 11.76 7.48
N ARG A 38 -14.45 12.56 6.42
CA ARG A 38 -15.24 12.27 5.23
C ARG A 38 -14.78 10.98 4.57
N ALA A 39 -13.48 10.77 4.43
CA ALA A 39 -12.92 9.54 3.86
C ALA A 39 -13.43 8.30 4.59
N PHE A 40 -13.37 8.28 5.91
CA PHE A 40 -13.82 7.14 6.71
C PHE A 40 -15.33 6.91 6.63
N ALA A 41 -16.11 7.99 6.66
CA ALA A 41 -17.56 7.90 6.45
C ALA A 41 -17.92 7.29 5.08
N ASP A 42 -17.25 7.73 4.02
CA ASP A 42 -17.48 7.29 2.65
C ASP A 42 -17.01 5.83 2.44
N ILE A 43 -15.84 5.45 2.99
CA ILE A 43 -15.31 4.08 2.96
C ILE A 43 -16.27 3.10 3.66
N ALA A 44 -16.75 3.47 4.85
CA ALA A 44 -17.75 2.68 5.56
C ALA A 44 -19.06 2.57 4.78
N ALA A 45 -19.54 3.68 4.19
CA ALA A 45 -20.74 3.72 3.37
C ALA A 45 -20.60 2.91 2.05
N ALA A 46 -19.37 2.67 1.58
CA ALA A 46 -19.08 1.78 0.47
C ALA A 46 -19.04 0.30 0.89
N GLY A 47 -19.09 -0.02 2.20
CA GLY A 47 -19.17 -1.38 2.72
C GLY A 47 -17.83 -2.03 3.08
N TYR A 48 -16.76 -1.24 3.22
CA TYR A 48 -15.49 -1.73 3.74
C TYR A 48 -15.48 -1.74 5.28
N GLN A 49 -14.62 -2.55 5.88
CA GLN A 49 -14.54 -2.73 7.33
C GLN A 49 -13.20 -2.25 7.91
N ALA A 50 -12.22 -1.98 7.07
CA ALA A 50 -10.91 -1.55 7.49
C ALA A 50 -10.32 -0.54 6.50
N VAL A 51 -9.34 0.21 6.97
CA VAL A 51 -8.64 1.23 6.17
C VAL A 51 -7.13 1.09 6.31
N GLU A 52 -6.43 1.48 5.25
CA GLU A 52 -5.04 1.86 5.27
C GLU A 52 -4.94 3.38 5.18
N VAL A 53 -3.98 3.97 5.88
CA VAL A 53 -3.68 5.41 5.80
C VAL A 53 -2.18 5.64 5.62
N PHE A 54 -1.81 6.81 5.14
CA PHE A 54 -0.43 7.24 5.14
C PHE A 54 0.09 7.55 6.54
N ASP A 55 1.37 7.35 6.76
CA ASP A 55 2.05 7.58 8.04
C ASP A 55 1.89 9.02 8.54
N GLY A 56 1.93 10.02 7.65
CA GLY A 56 1.72 11.42 8.02
C GLY A 56 0.31 11.69 8.53
N ASN A 57 -0.71 11.06 7.93
CA ASN A 57 -2.08 11.22 8.40
C ASN A 57 -2.31 10.60 9.79
N LEU A 58 -1.61 9.51 10.11
CA LEU A 58 -1.64 8.94 11.46
C LEU A 58 -0.88 9.82 12.46
N LEU A 59 0.27 10.37 12.06
CA LEU A 59 1.12 11.21 12.91
C LEU A 59 0.47 12.52 13.35
N GLU A 60 -0.50 13.03 12.60
CA GLU A 60 -1.33 14.16 13.02
C GLU A 60 -2.06 13.89 14.35
N HIS A 61 -2.27 12.60 14.67
CA HIS A 61 -2.93 12.14 15.90
C HIS A 61 -1.96 11.64 16.99
N ALA A 62 -0.65 11.85 16.83
CA ALA A 62 0.36 11.36 17.77
C ALA A 62 0.17 11.86 19.22
N GLY A 63 -0.51 13.01 19.40
CA GLY A 63 -0.85 13.55 20.73
C GLY A 63 -2.06 12.91 21.39
N ASP A 64 -2.95 12.27 20.63
CA ASP A 64 -4.14 11.53 21.11
C ASP A 64 -4.55 10.47 20.08
N ILE A 65 -3.86 9.36 20.07
CA ILE A 65 -4.19 8.23 19.18
C ILE A 65 -5.56 7.63 19.52
N GLY A 66 -6.04 7.81 20.73
CA GLY A 66 -7.40 7.43 21.13
C GLY A 66 -8.47 8.21 20.36
N GLN A 67 -8.22 9.47 19.99
CA GLN A 67 -9.11 10.23 19.11
C GLN A 67 -9.18 9.61 17.71
N PHE A 68 -8.05 9.20 17.13
CA PHE A 68 -8.01 8.54 15.84
C PHE A 68 -8.78 7.21 15.86
N ARG A 69 -8.58 6.40 16.91
CA ARG A 69 -9.32 5.14 17.09
C ARG A 69 -10.84 5.37 17.19
N ARG A 70 -11.27 6.38 17.94
CA ARG A 70 -12.70 6.76 18.00
C ARG A 70 -13.22 7.17 16.64
N LEU A 71 -12.46 7.97 15.89
CA LEU A 71 -12.85 8.42 14.57
C LEU A 71 -13.12 7.23 13.61
N LEU A 72 -12.34 6.17 13.69
CA LEU A 72 -12.58 4.94 12.93
C LEU A 72 -13.78 4.15 13.47
N SER A 73 -13.84 3.93 14.78
CA SER A 73 -14.88 3.13 15.42
C SER A 73 -16.27 3.72 15.28
N ASP A 74 -16.40 5.06 15.23
CA ASP A 74 -17.66 5.77 14.99
C ASP A 74 -18.28 5.42 13.62
N HIS A 75 -17.45 4.93 12.70
CA HIS A 75 -17.87 4.44 11.37
C HIS A 75 -17.80 2.91 11.24
N GLY A 76 -17.52 2.18 12.33
CA GLY A 76 -17.37 0.73 12.29
C GLY A 76 -16.13 0.24 11.54
N LEU A 77 -15.12 1.09 11.39
CA LEU A 77 -13.84 0.79 10.73
C LEU A 77 -12.76 0.43 11.74
N SER A 78 -11.79 -0.35 11.30
CA SER A 78 -10.51 -0.58 11.98
C SER A 78 -9.35 -0.06 11.13
N LEU A 79 -8.24 0.32 11.78
CA LEU A 79 -6.98 0.54 11.08
C LEU A 79 -6.36 -0.81 10.76
N LEU A 80 -6.15 -1.09 9.49
CA LEU A 80 -5.53 -2.33 9.03
C LEU A 80 -4.02 -2.18 8.89
N SER A 81 -3.60 -1.13 8.21
CA SER A 81 -2.19 -0.87 7.94
C SER A 81 -1.90 0.62 7.84
N VAL A 82 -0.60 0.92 7.87
CA VAL A 82 -0.06 2.24 7.59
C VAL A 82 0.95 2.10 6.45
N TYR A 83 0.83 2.98 5.45
CA TYR A 83 1.80 3.09 4.37
C TYR A 83 2.87 4.12 4.72
N SER A 84 4.13 3.72 4.63
CA SER A 84 5.31 4.53 4.82
C SER A 84 6.32 4.26 3.69
N GLY A 85 7.53 4.76 3.80
CA GLY A 85 8.55 4.44 2.81
C GLY A 85 9.84 5.23 2.99
N GLY A 86 10.80 5.00 2.12
CA GLY A 86 12.09 5.66 2.16
C GLY A 86 12.88 5.48 0.87
N ASN A 87 14.00 6.19 0.77
CA ASN A 87 14.96 5.98 -0.32
C ASN A 87 15.80 4.72 -0.09
N PHE A 88 16.08 4.38 1.16
CA PHE A 88 16.74 3.17 1.65
C PHE A 88 18.18 2.93 1.23
N ILE A 89 18.64 3.49 0.11
CA ILE A 89 19.97 3.24 -0.45
C ILE A 89 21.01 4.35 -0.18
N TYR A 90 20.61 5.41 0.51
CA TYR A 90 21.47 6.53 0.86
C TYR A 90 21.84 6.49 2.34
N PRO A 91 23.10 6.10 2.68
CA PRO A 91 23.51 5.96 4.09
C PRO A 91 23.34 7.23 4.91
N ASP A 92 23.56 8.41 4.29
CA ASP A 92 23.56 9.70 4.97
C ASP A 92 22.20 10.12 5.54
N ILE A 93 21.09 9.56 5.00
CA ILE A 93 19.72 9.89 5.45
C ILE A 93 18.99 8.67 6.05
N LEU A 94 19.62 7.50 6.04
CA LEU A 94 18.97 6.25 6.40
C LEU A 94 18.48 6.24 7.86
N ASP A 95 19.21 6.85 8.78
CA ASP A 95 18.79 6.91 10.18
C ASP A 95 17.57 7.83 10.38
N ASP A 96 17.44 8.91 9.61
CA ASP A 96 16.24 9.77 9.62
C ASP A 96 15.02 9.04 9.05
N GLU A 97 15.23 8.25 7.99
CA GLU A 97 14.16 7.41 7.40
C GLU A 97 13.68 6.38 8.43
N PHE A 98 14.60 5.70 9.12
CA PHE A 98 14.23 4.71 10.13
C PHE A 98 13.62 5.32 11.39
N TRP A 99 14.05 6.51 11.80
CA TRP A 99 13.41 7.24 12.90
C TRP A 99 11.92 7.48 12.59
N ARG A 100 11.59 7.88 11.37
CA ARG A 100 10.22 8.09 10.91
C ARG A 100 9.42 6.79 10.85
N ILE A 101 9.99 5.74 10.24
CA ILE A 101 9.34 4.43 10.12
C ILE A 101 9.08 3.83 11.51
N GLU A 102 10.02 3.92 12.45
CA GLU A 102 9.83 3.48 13.83
C GLU A 102 8.66 4.20 14.51
N LYS A 103 8.56 5.52 14.33
CA LYS A 103 7.43 6.30 14.84
C LYS A 103 6.10 5.87 14.24
N ALA A 104 6.07 5.70 12.92
CA ALA A 104 4.88 5.25 12.21
C ALA A 104 4.44 3.87 12.69
N ALA A 105 5.38 2.92 12.81
CA ALA A 105 5.11 1.57 13.29
C ALA A 105 4.58 1.56 14.74
N ALA A 106 5.18 2.33 15.64
CA ALA A 106 4.72 2.44 17.02
C ALA A 106 3.29 2.95 17.12
N LEU A 107 2.98 4.05 16.43
CA LEU A 107 1.62 4.62 16.40
C LEU A 107 0.62 3.71 15.69
N ALA A 108 1.03 3.05 14.61
CA ALA A 108 0.19 2.09 13.90
C ALA A 108 -0.25 0.95 14.83
N ALA A 109 0.70 0.37 15.56
CA ALA A 109 0.40 -0.68 16.54
C ALA A 109 -0.51 -0.17 17.68
N GLU A 110 -0.25 1.02 18.21
CA GLU A 110 -1.11 1.65 19.22
C GLU A 110 -2.52 1.92 18.68
N ALA A 111 -2.65 2.29 17.42
CA ALA A 111 -3.94 2.49 16.74
C ALA A 111 -4.66 1.17 16.43
N GLY A 112 -4.00 0.03 16.52
CA GLY A 112 -4.57 -1.30 16.32
C GLY A 112 -4.31 -1.89 14.93
N ALA A 113 -3.40 -1.31 14.14
CA ALA A 113 -2.96 -1.90 12.87
C ALA A 113 -2.25 -3.24 13.09
N VAL A 114 -2.26 -4.07 12.05
CA VAL A 114 -1.56 -5.36 12.03
C VAL A 114 -0.51 -5.43 10.92
N HIS A 115 -0.51 -4.47 10.00
CA HIS A 115 0.43 -4.40 8.89
C HIS A 115 1.13 -3.04 8.82
N LEU A 116 2.35 -3.05 8.28
CA LEU A 116 3.11 -1.88 7.83
C LEU A 116 3.49 -2.11 6.37
N VAL A 117 3.00 -1.27 5.48
CA VAL A 117 3.37 -1.28 4.06
C VAL A 117 4.44 -0.23 3.83
N VAL A 118 5.49 -0.56 3.09
CA VAL A 118 6.53 0.38 2.71
C VAL A 118 6.79 0.36 1.22
N GLY A 119 6.78 1.53 0.63
CA GLY A 119 7.24 1.76 -0.73
C GLY A 119 8.63 2.40 -0.77
N GLY A 120 9.18 2.58 -1.97
CA GLY A 120 10.40 3.33 -2.19
C GLY A 120 11.56 2.48 -2.70
N GLY A 121 12.78 2.89 -2.36
CA GLY A 121 14.00 2.48 -3.04
C GLY A 121 14.32 3.48 -4.15
N ALA A 122 15.22 4.44 -3.89
CA ALA A 122 15.49 5.53 -4.82
C ALA A 122 16.09 5.03 -6.14
N LYS A 123 15.47 5.38 -7.25
CA LYS A 123 16.06 5.19 -8.59
C LYS A 123 17.01 6.33 -8.87
N ARG A 124 18.32 6.05 -8.92
CA ARG A 124 19.33 7.08 -9.20
C ARG A 124 19.19 7.57 -10.63
N ALA A 125 19.47 8.84 -10.89
CA ALA A 125 19.48 9.42 -12.23
C ALA A 125 20.47 8.71 -13.18
N GLY A 126 21.59 8.22 -12.64
CA GLY A 126 22.59 7.46 -13.40
C GLY A 126 22.36 5.94 -13.44
N GLY A 127 21.17 5.47 -13.04
CA GLY A 127 20.85 4.04 -12.96
C GLY A 127 21.32 3.37 -11.67
N VAL A 128 20.96 2.10 -11.53
CA VAL A 128 21.35 1.26 -10.40
C VAL A 128 22.86 1.05 -10.39
N ARG A 129 23.49 1.08 -9.24
CA ARG A 129 24.92 0.84 -9.02
C ARG A 129 25.13 -0.48 -8.30
N ASP A 130 26.33 -1.01 -8.40
CA ASP A 130 26.75 -2.20 -7.66
C ASP A 130 26.45 -2.02 -6.16
N GLY A 131 25.79 -3.05 -5.58
CA GLY A 131 25.39 -3.07 -4.18
C GLY A 131 24.14 -2.24 -3.83
N ASP A 132 23.44 -1.60 -4.79
CA ASP A 132 22.21 -0.88 -4.47
C ASP A 132 21.05 -1.82 -4.08
N TYR A 133 20.93 -2.99 -4.73
CA TYR A 133 19.93 -3.99 -4.37
C TYR A 133 20.20 -4.63 -3.00
N GLU A 134 21.47 -4.91 -2.69
CA GLU A 134 21.88 -5.40 -1.37
C GLU A 134 21.59 -4.37 -0.27
N ARG A 135 21.86 -3.09 -0.53
CA ARG A 135 21.53 -2.01 0.41
C ARG A 135 20.03 -1.89 0.63
N LEU A 136 19.25 -1.90 -0.46
CA LEU A 136 17.79 -1.89 -0.37
C LEU A 136 17.28 -3.11 0.40
N GLY A 137 17.75 -4.31 0.07
CA GLY A 137 17.36 -5.54 0.77
C GLY A 137 17.66 -5.50 2.26
N ALA A 138 18.86 -5.05 2.65
CA ALA A 138 19.23 -4.90 4.06
C ALA A 138 18.36 -3.87 4.79
N ALA A 139 18.01 -2.76 4.13
CA ALA A 139 17.11 -1.76 4.70
C ALA A 139 15.68 -2.31 4.86
N LEU A 140 15.17 -3.06 3.87
CA LEU A 140 13.85 -3.70 3.96
C LEU A 140 13.80 -4.77 5.08
N ASP A 141 14.89 -5.50 5.31
CA ASP A 141 14.99 -6.41 6.45
C ASP A 141 14.97 -5.66 7.79
N ARG A 142 15.63 -4.49 7.87
CA ARG A 142 15.53 -3.62 9.05
C ARG A 142 14.10 -3.09 9.25
N VAL A 143 13.36 -2.77 8.18
CA VAL A 143 11.92 -2.43 8.27
C VAL A 143 11.12 -3.59 8.85
N ALA A 144 11.37 -4.81 8.39
CA ALA A 144 10.70 -6.00 8.92
C ALA A 144 10.98 -6.20 10.42
N ASP A 145 12.21 -5.95 10.87
CA ASP A 145 12.57 -6.02 12.30
C ASP A 145 11.86 -4.92 13.11
N VAL A 146 11.79 -3.69 12.59
CA VAL A 146 11.04 -2.58 13.22
C VAL A 146 9.57 -2.93 13.35
N ALA A 147 8.94 -3.42 12.29
CA ALA A 147 7.53 -3.82 12.32
C ALA A 147 7.29 -4.95 13.34
N ALA A 148 8.11 -6.00 13.33
CA ALA A 148 8.00 -7.13 14.25
C ALA A 148 8.14 -6.71 15.72
N LYS A 149 9.01 -5.75 16.04
CA LYS A 149 9.16 -5.17 17.38
C LYS A 149 7.85 -4.58 17.91
N HIS A 150 7.01 -4.06 17.02
CA HIS A 150 5.69 -3.50 17.34
C HIS A 150 4.52 -4.48 17.09
N GLY A 151 4.81 -5.75 16.76
CA GLY A 151 3.78 -6.76 16.49
C GLY A 151 3.08 -6.60 15.13
N LEU A 152 3.71 -5.89 14.19
CA LEU A 152 3.21 -5.69 12.83
C LEU A 152 3.91 -6.62 11.85
N SER A 153 3.22 -7.00 10.77
CA SER A 153 3.80 -7.64 9.60
C SER A 153 4.19 -6.59 8.57
N ALA A 154 5.44 -6.59 8.11
CA ALA A 154 5.93 -5.63 7.12
C ALA A 154 5.84 -6.18 5.69
N HIS A 155 5.45 -5.31 4.75
CA HIS A 155 5.34 -5.64 3.34
C HIS A 155 5.99 -4.56 2.48
N TYR A 156 6.81 -4.99 1.52
CA TYR A 156 7.34 -4.10 0.51
C TYR A 156 6.36 -4.00 -0.66
N HIS A 157 6.09 -2.77 -1.06
CA HIS A 157 5.19 -2.40 -2.15
C HIS A 157 6.04 -1.87 -3.32
N PRO A 158 6.35 -2.71 -4.33
CA PRO A 158 7.00 -2.27 -5.57
C PRO A 158 6.16 -1.19 -6.27
N HIS A 159 6.83 -0.14 -6.71
CA HIS A 159 6.14 1.03 -7.22
C HIS A 159 6.85 1.57 -8.47
N LEU A 160 6.08 2.14 -9.40
CA LEU A 160 6.63 2.90 -10.53
C LEU A 160 7.66 3.92 -10.04
N THR A 161 8.71 4.13 -10.83
CA THR A 161 9.80 5.06 -10.54
C THR A 161 10.74 4.68 -9.38
N THR A 162 10.61 3.48 -8.82
CA THR A 162 11.52 2.93 -7.81
C THR A 162 12.50 1.92 -8.39
N MET A 163 13.43 1.41 -7.57
CA MET A 163 14.35 0.34 -7.93
C MET A 163 13.68 -1.03 -8.09
N ALA A 164 12.40 -1.17 -7.72
CA ALA A 164 11.60 -2.36 -7.88
C ALA A 164 10.37 -2.04 -8.74
N GLU A 165 10.58 -1.54 -9.94
CA GLU A 165 9.53 -1.17 -10.88
C GLU A 165 9.14 -2.35 -11.78
N THR A 166 10.11 -2.91 -12.48
CA THR A 166 9.91 -4.03 -13.41
C THR A 166 9.94 -5.39 -12.72
N PRO A 167 9.37 -6.45 -13.33
CA PRO A 167 9.45 -7.81 -12.78
C PRO A 167 10.87 -8.27 -12.43
N ASP A 168 11.84 -7.96 -13.27
CA ASP A 168 13.24 -8.35 -13.03
C ASP A 168 13.86 -7.57 -11.87
N GLU A 169 13.56 -6.26 -11.75
CA GLU A 169 13.98 -5.45 -10.61
C GLU A 169 13.36 -5.96 -9.30
N ILE A 170 12.09 -6.38 -9.32
CA ILE A 170 11.40 -6.98 -8.17
C ILE A 170 12.10 -8.27 -7.73
N ARG A 171 12.43 -9.16 -8.68
CA ARG A 171 13.18 -10.40 -8.39
C ARG A 171 14.56 -10.10 -7.79
N HIS A 172 15.26 -9.08 -8.31
CA HIS A 172 16.54 -8.65 -7.75
C HIS A 172 16.40 -8.18 -6.29
N VAL A 173 15.39 -7.36 -5.99
CA VAL A 173 15.16 -6.93 -4.59
C VAL A 173 14.85 -8.14 -3.70
N PHE A 174 13.92 -9.01 -4.11
CA PHE A 174 13.51 -10.14 -3.28
C PHE A 174 14.58 -11.23 -3.12
N ALA A 175 15.62 -11.22 -3.95
CA ALA A 175 16.80 -12.07 -3.72
C ALA A 175 17.64 -11.61 -2.51
N HIS A 176 17.46 -10.37 -2.03
CA HIS A 176 18.25 -9.76 -0.96
C HIS A 176 17.47 -9.42 0.32
N THR A 177 16.19 -9.79 0.42
CA THR A 177 15.36 -9.48 1.58
C THR A 177 14.37 -10.60 1.91
N ARG A 178 14.00 -10.71 3.19
CA ARG A 178 12.92 -11.59 3.67
C ARG A 178 11.58 -10.87 3.87
N ILE A 179 11.49 -9.56 3.62
CA ILE A 179 10.25 -8.79 3.83
C ILE A 179 9.08 -9.40 3.05
N GLY A 180 7.85 -9.25 3.56
CA GLY A 180 6.65 -9.63 2.85
C GLY A 180 6.48 -8.84 1.53
N PHE A 181 5.63 -9.33 0.66
CA PHE A 181 5.28 -8.68 -0.60
C PHE A 181 3.86 -8.13 -0.52
N CYS A 182 3.70 -6.84 -0.78
CA CYS A 182 2.42 -6.19 -1.08
C CYS A 182 2.37 -5.89 -2.58
N PRO A 183 1.87 -6.81 -3.42
CA PRO A 183 1.69 -6.53 -4.84
C PRO A 183 0.60 -5.48 -5.04
N ASP A 184 0.90 -4.41 -5.79
CA ASP A 184 -0.08 -3.50 -6.36
C ASP A 184 -0.30 -3.84 -7.83
N THR A 185 -1.51 -4.27 -8.16
CA THR A 185 -1.83 -4.78 -9.49
C THR A 185 -1.63 -3.76 -10.60
N ALA A 186 -1.93 -2.50 -10.34
CA ALA A 186 -1.78 -1.44 -11.34
C ALA A 186 -0.32 -1.04 -11.55
N HIS A 187 0.48 -0.91 -10.49
CA HIS A 187 1.90 -0.61 -10.61
C HIS A 187 2.64 -1.73 -11.34
N LEU A 188 2.37 -2.98 -11.00
CA LEU A 188 2.97 -4.14 -11.66
C LEU A 188 2.62 -4.20 -13.17
N ALA A 189 1.34 -4.00 -13.51
CA ALA A 189 0.88 -4.01 -14.91
C ALA A 189 1.43 -2.83 -15.71
N ALA A 190 1.43 -1.63 -15.14
CA ALA A 190 1.96 -0.43 -15.77
C ALA A 190 3.46 -0.51 -16.05
N ALA A 191 4.20 -1.26 -15.22
CA ALA A 191 5.62 -1.57 -15.42
C ALA A 191 5.87 -2.72 -16.40
N GLY A 192 4.83 -3.26 -17.05
CA GLY A 192 4.93 -4.32 -18.04
C GLY A 192 4.94 -5.74 -17.46
N GLY A 193 4.65 -5.89 -16.18
CA GLY A 193 4.50 -7.18 -15.51
C GLY A 193 3.09 -7.76 -15.65
N ASP A 194 2.96 -9.05 -15.35
CA ASP A 194 1.70 -9.72 -15.12
C ASP A 194 1.49 -9.85 -13.61
N PRO A 195 0.51 -9.15 -13.02
CA PRO A 195 0.29 -9.20 -11.56
C PRO A 195 -0.01 -10.60 -11.05
N ALA A 196 -0.80 -11.40 -11.79
CA ALA A 196 -1.16 -12.75 -11.37
C ALA A 196 0.08 -13.66 -11.35
N ALA A 197 0.93 -13.57 -12.38
CA ALA A 197 2.16 -14.35 -12.47
C ALA A 197 3.16 -13.96 -11.36
N LEU A 198 3.31 -12.67 -11.06
CA LEU A 198 4.21 -12.20 -10.00
C LEU A 198 3.71 -12.59 -8.60
N ILE A 199 2.41 -12.55 -8.37
CA ILE A 199 1.80 -13.03 -7.12
C ILE A 199 2.04 -14.54 -6.96
N GLU A 200 1.82 -15.33 -8.01
CA GLU A 200 2.09 -16.78 -7.98
C GLU A 200 3.56 -17.08 -7.71
N GLU A 201 4.49 -16.36 -8.38
CA GLU A 201 5.94 -16.53 -8.22
C GLU A 201 6.42 -16.27 -6.78
N HIS A 202 5.81 -15.28 -6.11
CA HIS A 202 6.22 -14.84 -4.77
C HIS A 202 5.16 -15.11 -3.69
N TYR A 203 4.24 -16.05 -3.92
CA TYR A 203 3.06 -16.26 -3.09
C TYR A 203 3.38 -16.44 -1.60
N ASP A 204 4.45 -17.13 -1.26
CA ASP A 204 4.86 -17.39 0.13
C ASP A 204 5.15 -16.11 0.95
N ARG A 205 5.26 -14.97 0.27
CA ARG A 205 5.47 -13.63 0.88
C ARG A 205 4.21 -12.77 0.88
N VAL A 206 3.11 -13.24 0.25
CA VAL A 206 1.89 -12.45 0.02
C VAL A 206 0.85 -12.73 1.10
N THR A 207 0.65 -11.78 2.00
CA THR A 207 -0.45 -11.79 2.98
C THR A 207 -1.27 -10.49 2.95
N TYR A 208 -0.88 -9.57 2.07
CA TYR A 208 -1.51 -8.27 1.88
C TYR A 208 -1.38 -7.86 0.41
N VAL A 209 -2.47 -7.45 -0.21
CA VAL A 209 -2.53 -7.11 -1.65
C VAL A 209 -3.17 -5.75 -1.82
N HIS A 210 -2.57 -4.88 -2.64
CA HIS A 210 -3.22 -3.70 -3.18
C HIS A 210 -3.88 -4.05 -4.52
N LEU A 211 -5.21 -3.99 -4.54
CA LEU A 211 -5.98 -4.20 -5.75
C LEU A 211 -6.36 -2.85 -6.34
N LYS A 212 -5.80 -2.53 -7.51
CA LYS A 212 -5.89 -1.24 -8.16
C LYS A 212 -6.13 -1.40 -9.66
N GLY A 213 -7.04 -0.62 -10.22
CA GLY A 213 -7.30 -0.61 -11.65
C GLY A 213 -6.33 0.32 -12.39
N TRP A 214 -6.12 0.04 -13.67
CA TRP A 214 -5.23 0.82 -14.52
C TRP A 214 -5.75 0.92 -15.94
N GLN A 215 -5.59 2.10 -16.52
CA GLN A 215 -5.83 2.42 -17.93
C GLN A 215 -4.52 2.89 -18.58
N ARG A 216 -4.22 2.35 -19.76
CA ARG A 216 -2.95 2.62 -20.45
C ARG A 216 -2.95 3.98 -21.15
N ASP A 217 -4.02 4.28 -21.86
CA ASP A 217 -4.10 5.51 -22.67
C ASP A 217 -5.50 6.16 -22.60
N PRO A 218 -5.64 7.39 -22.09
CA PRO A 218 -4.59 8.10 -21.34
C PRO A 218 -4.20 7.37 -20.06
N PHE A 219 -2.93 7.46 -19.65
CA PHE A 219 -2.47 6.81 -18.42
C PHE A 219 -3.25 7.31 -17.21
N ALA A 220 -3.90 6.39 -16.48
CA ALA A 220 -4.62 6.70 -15.26
C ALA A 220 -4.74 5.45 -14.38
N PHE A 221 -4.75 5.65 -13.06
CA PHE A 221 -5.29 4.66 -12.15
C PHE A 221 -6.81 4.84 -12.08
N THR A 222 -7.53 3.72 -12.02
CA THR A 222 -8.99 3.69 -12.13
C THR A 222 -9.58 2.84 -11.01
N PRO A 223 -10.87 3.00 -10.69
CA PRO A 223 -11.60 1.98 -9.95
C PRO A 223 -11.44 0.62 -10.62
N ILE A 224 -11.45 -0.46 -9.85
CA ILE A 224 -11.10 -1.81 -10.34
C ILE A 224 -12.14 -2.42 -11.30
N ASP A 225 -13.31 -1.82 -11.42
CA ASP A 225 -14.34 -2.20 -12.40
C ASP A 225 -14.11 -1.58 -13.78
N ARG A 226 -13.09 -0.74 -13.94
CA ARG A 226 -12.81 0.09 -15.12
C ARG A 226 -11.34 -0.01 -15.52
N GLY A 227 -11.02 0.53 -16.73
CA GLY A 227 -9.68 0.52 -17.28
C GLY A 227 -9.37 -0.72 -18.12
N ASP A 228 -8.09 -0.90 -18.41
CA ASP A 228 -7.62 -1.96 -19.33
C ASP A 228 -7.11 -3.20 -18.60
N LEU A 229 -6.93 -3.14 -17.28
CA LEU A 229 -6.39 -4.24 -16.49
C LEU A 229 -7.49 -5.23 -16.08
N ASP A 230 -7.43 -6.44 -16.58
CA ASP A 230 -8.27 -7.54 -16.10
C ASP A 230 -7.71 -8.11 -14.79
N LEU A 231 -8.43 -7.91 -13.70
CA LEU A 231 -8.04 -8.36 -12.36
C LEU A 231 -8.52 -9.78 -12.01
N ARG A 232 -9.34 -10.41 -12.87
CA ARG A 232 -9.86 -11.77 -12.60
C ARG A 232 -8.75 -12.80 -12.47
N PRO A 233 -7.70 -12.82 -13.32
CA PRO A 233 -6.59 -13.76 -13.14
C PRO A 233 -5.88 -13.61 -11.78
N THR A 234 -5.76 -12.38 -11.27
CA THR A 234 -5.21 -12.13 -9.93
C THR A 234 -6.07 -12.78 -8.84
N LEU A 235 -7.40 -12.58 -8.90
CA LEU A 235 -8.31 -13.20 -7.93
C LEU A 235 -8.32 -14.73 -8.05
N GLU A 236 -8.21 -15.28 -9.26
CA GLU A 236 -8.14 -16.73 -9.51
C GLU A 236 -6.89 -17.35 -8.87
N VAL A 237 -5.73 -16.69 -8.95
CA VAL A 237 -4.50 -17.12 -8.27
C VAL A 237 -4.68 -17.10 -6.75
N LEU A 238 -5.21 -16.01 -6.20
CA LEU A 238 -5.45 -15.88 -4.76
C LEU A 238 -6.42 -16.96 -4.25
N ASP A 239 -7.52 -17.20 -4.96
CA ASP A 239 -8.50 -18.24 -4.65
C ASP A 239 -7.88 -19.66 -4.73
N ALA A 240 -7.14 -19.96 -5.80
CA ALA A 240 -6.51 -21.26 -6.01
C ALA A 240 -5.49 -21.61 -4.94
N ARG A 241 -4.81 -20.60 -4.41
CA ARG A 241 -3.82 -20.73 -3.33
C ARG A 241 -4.44 -20.69 -1.93
N GLY A 242 -5.77 -20.49 -1.81
CA GLY A 242 -6.46 -20.40 -0.53
C GLY A 242 -6.06 -19.16 0.28
N PHE A 243 -5.91 -18.03 -0.39
CA PHE A 243 -5.50 -16.78 0.24
C PHE A 243 -6.45 -16.38 1.37
N ASP A 244 -5.89 -16.19 2.56
CA ASP A 244 -6.60 -15.77 3.77
C ASP A 244 -6.12 -14.42 4.31
N GLY A 245 -5.28 -13.73 3.53
CA GLY A 245 -4.77 -12.38 3.84
C GLY A 245 -5.78 -11.28 3.57
N TRP A 246 -5.27 -10.06 3.48
CA TRP A 246 -6.08 -8.87 3.24
C TRP A 246 -5.95 -8.36 1.80
N ILE A 247 -7.06 -7.93 1.24
CA ILE A 247 -7.10 -7.16 -0.01
C ILE A 247 -7.52 -5.73 0.34
N ALA A 248 -6.64 -4.77 0.10
CA ALA A 248 -6.93 -3.36 0.17
C ALA A 248 -7.14 -2.82 -1.27
N VAL A 249 -8.31 -2.26 -1.52
CA VAL A 249 -8.53 -1.52 -2.76
C VAL A 249 -7.83 -0.17 -2.65
N GLU A 250 -7.03 0.16 -3.64
CA GLU A 250 -6.33 1.45 -3.69
C GLU A 250 -6.71 2.23 -4.94
N LEU A 251 -6.84 3.54 -4.79
CA LEU A 251 -7.14 4.46 -5.88
C LEU A 251 -6.56 5.84 -5.53
N ASP A 252 -5.57 6.31 -6.29
CA ASP A 252 -4.86 7.55 -5.97
C ASP A 252 -5.69 8.79 -6.19
N PHE A 253 -6.55 8.77 -7.21
CA PHE A 253 -7.41 9.88 -7.54
C PHE A 253 -8.67 9.42 -8.30
N TRP A 254 -9.80 9.93 -7.93
CA TRP A 254 -11.05 9.82 -8.67
C TRP A 254 -11.92 11.06 -8.43
N PRO A 255 -12.66 11.58 -9.44
CA PRO A 255 -13.48 12.79 -9.26
C PRO A 255 -14.53 12.66 -8.14
N ASP A 256 -15.09 11.47 -7.96
CA ASP A 256 -15.96 11.11 -6.84
C ASP A 256 -15.40 9.86 -6.15
N PRO A 257 -14.62 10.04 -5.05
CA PRO A 257 -14.01 8.91 -4.35
C PRO A 257 -15.01 7.88 -3.83
N LEU A 258 -16.18 8.29 -3.40
CA LEU A 258 -17.23 7.39 -2.93
C LEU A 258 -17.79 6.53 -4.08
N ASP A 259 -17.99 7.10 -5.28
CA ASP A 259 -18.36 6.33 -6.48
C ASP A 259 -17.30 5.28 -6.79
N GLY A 260 -16.02 5.68 -6.81
CA GLY A 260 -14.91 4.76 -7.04
C GLY A 260 -14.84 3.61 -6.03
N ALA A 261 -15.01 3.91 -4.74
CA ALA A 261 -15.02 2.92 -3.68
C ALA A 261 -16.21 1.94 -3.79
N ARG A 262 -17.41 2.44 -4.08
CA ARG A 262 -18.62 1.61 -4.28
C ARG A 262 -18.52 0.73 -5.51
N ALA A 263 -18.06 1.27 -6.62
CA ALA A 263 -17.89 0.53 -7.87
C ALA A 263 -16.89 -0.61 -7.69
N SER A 264 -15.77 -0.32 -7.06
CA SER A 264 -14.74 -1.32 -6.73
C SER A 264 -15.29 -2.40 -5.79
N ARG A 265 -16.06 -2.02 -4.77
CA ARG A 265 -16.67 -2.98 -3.84
C ARG A 265 -17.69 -3.89 -4.51
N ALA A 266 -18.54 -3.32 -5.37
CA ALA A 266 -19.55 -4.07 -6.13
C ALA A 266 -18.89 -5.07 -7.10
N TRP A 267 -17.79 -4.67 -7.74
CA TRP A 267 -17.03 -5.56 -8.62
C TRP A 267 -16.43 -6.75 -7.85
N LEU A 268 -15.83 -6.51 -6.67
CA LEU A 268 -15.31 -7.57 -5.81
C LEU A 268 -16.40 -8.56 -5.38
N GLN A 269 -17.58 -8.08 -5.00
CA GLN A 269 -18.72 -8.94 -4.62
C GLN A 269 -19.15 -9.90 -5.73
N GLN A 270 -18.94 -9.51 -7.00
CA GLN A 270 -19.32 -10.33 -8.15
C GLN A 270 -18.21 -11.32 -8.57
N HIS A 271 -16.94 -11.02 -8.30
CA HIS A 271 -15.81 -11.76 -8.87
C HIS A 271 -14.92 -12.43 -7.83
N SER A 272 -14.94 -12.00 -6.58
CA SER A 272 -14.11 -12.58 -5.52
C SER A 272 -14.86 -13.66 -4.75
N LYS A 273 -14.17 -14.77 -4.48
CA LYS A 273 -14.60 -15.78 -3.50
C LYS A 273 -13.89 -15.57 -2.16
N VAL A 274 -12.95 -14.65 -2.11
CA VAL A 274 -12.29 -14.20 -0.86
C VAL A 274 -13.36 -13.47 -0.04
N SER A 275 -13.86 -14.12 1.00
CA SER A 275 -14.95 -13.62 1.85
C SER A 275 -14.56 -13.67 3.33
#